data_c5663303e5e4185fc1446d186052753b
#
_entry.id   c5663303e5e4185fc1446d186052753b
#
_cell.length_a   1.000
_cell.length_b   1.000
_cell.length_c   1.000
_cell.angle_alpha   90.00
_cell.angle_beta   90.00
_cell.angle_gamma   90.00
#
_symmetry.space_group_name_H-M   'P 1'
#
loop_
_entity.id
_entity.type
_entity.pdbx_description
1 polymer ?
#
loop_
_entity_poly.entity_id
_entity_poly.type
_entity_poly.pdbx_seq_one_letter_code
_entity_poly.pdbx_strand_id
1 'polypeptide(L)'
;ILSDIIIPADKKSGSASQSGVTAFIEFIVKDKPEFKTPMRGGLRWLDVESNKRFSKNFTDLTPAQRINIVDDIAYPGKTPKYLSQGESFFTLMRNLTATGFYTSKIGIADLDYKGNTPNQWAGVPDEVLKQYSLSYDA
;
A
#
# COMPACT_ATOMS: atom_id res chain seq x y z
N ILE A 1 1.16 3.24 -12.37
CA ILE A 1 0.59 1.94 -12.71
C ILE A 1 0.75 0.95 -11.54
N LEU A 2 1.98 0.60 -11.13
CA LEU A 2 2.17 -0.41 -10.07
C LEU A 2 1.54 0.02 -8.73
N SER A 3 1.64 1.29 -8.36
CA SER A 3 1.00 1.83 -7.17
C SER A 3 -0.53 1.68 -7.20
N ASP A 4 -1.15 1.83 -8.38
CA ASP A 4 -2.60 1.66 -8.52
C ASP A 4 -3.04 0.18 -8.57
N ILE A 5 -2.13 -0.74 -8.88
CA ILE A 5 -2.36 -2.17 -8.70
C ILE A 5 -2.36 -2.51 -7.20
N ILE A 6 -1.49 -1.86 -6.42
CA ILE A 6 -1.38 -2.08 -4.97
C ILE A 6 -2.57 -1.47 -4.21
N ILE A 7 -2.94 -0.22 -4.53
CA ILE A 7 -4.11 0.46 -3.96
C ILE A 7 -4.93 1.06 -5.12
N PRO A 8 -5.85 0.29 -5.69
CA PRO A 8 -6.76 0.78 -6.73
C PRO A 8 -7.83 1.71 -6.15
N ALA A 9 -8.42 2.54 -7.00
CA ALA A 9 -9.63 3.28 -6.62
C ALA A 9 -10.79 2.33 -6.37
N ASP A 10 -11.60 2.62 -5.39
CA ASP A 10 -12.84 1.91 -5.08
C ASP A 10 -14.01 2.90 -4.86
N LYS A 11 -15.11 2.42 -4.26
CA LYS A 11 -16.29 3.27 -3.98
C LYS A 11 -16.05 4.28 -2.84
N LYS A 12 -15.06 4.06 -2.02
CA LYS A 12 -14.79 4.85 -0.80
C LYS A 12 -13.66 5.85 -1.02
N SER A 13 -12.63 5.46 -1.76
CA SER A 13 -11.44 6.29 -1.96
C SER A 13 -10.90 6.25 -3.39
N GLY A 14 -10.11 7.27 -3.74
CA GLY A 14 -9.32 7.30 -4.98
C GLY A 14 -8.13 6.34 -4.91
N SER A 15 -7.49 6.12 -6.09
CA SER A 15 -6.30 5.27 -6.20
C SER A 15 -5.05 5.91 -5.58
N ALA A 16 -3.98 5.11 -5.45
CA ALA A 16 -2.68 5.59 -4.99
C ALA A 16 -2.15 6.76 -5.84
N SER A 17 -2.27 6.72 -7.16
CA SER A 17 -1.82 7.83 -8.01
C SER A 17 -2.63 9.11 -7.79
N GLN A 18 -3.94 9.00 -7.59
CA GLN A 18 -4.82 10.12 -7.29
C GLN A 18 -4.54 10.77 -5.93
N SER A 19 -4.00 9.99 -4.98
CA SER A 19 -3.60 10.51 -3.66
C SER A 19 -2.22 11.18 -3.62
N GLY A 20 -1.50 11.24 -4.76
CA GLY A 20 -0.17 11.83 -4.84
C GLY A 20 0.99 10.89 -4.49
N VAL A 21 0.74 9.59 -4.35
CA VAL A 21 1.76 8.57 -4.00
C VAL A 21 2.95 8.59 -4.96
N THR A 22 2.74 8.83 -6.25
CA THR A 22 3.83 8.87 -7.22
C THR A 22 4.85 9.97 -6.90
N ALA A 23 4.35 11.18 -6.59
CA ALA A 23 5.21 12.30 -6.19
C ALA A 23 5.90 12.03 -4.83
N PHE A 24 5.20 11.40 -3.90
CA PHE A 24 5.77 10.98 -2.61
C PHE A 24 6.92 9.98 -2.81
N ILE A 25 6.76 8.95 -3.64
CA ILE A 25 7.81 7.97 -3.91
C ILE A 25 9.01 8.65 -4.58
N GLU A 26 8.79 9.54 -5.55
CA GLU A 26 9.86 10.29 -6.18
C GLU A 26 10.64 11.14 -5.17
N PHE A 27 9.94 11.83 -4.28
CA PHE A 27 10.55 12.61 -3.20
C PHE A 27 11.38 11.72 -2.28
N ILE A 28 10.82 10.61 -1.77
CA ILE A 28 11.53 9.70 -0.85
C ILE A 28 12.77 9.08 -1.49
N VAL A 29 12.72 8.69 -2.77
CA VAL A 29 13.88 8.14 -3.48
C VAL A 29 14.98 9.18 -3.69
N LYS A 30 14.64 10.47 -3.77
CA LYS A 30 15.61 11.56 -3.81
C LYS A 30 16.21 11.86 -2.44
N ASP A 31 15.36 11.88 -1.41
CA ASP A 31 15.73 12.20 -0.01
C ASP A 31 16.56 11.08 0.64
N LYS A 32 16.25 9.83 0.30
CA LYS A 32 16.92 8.62 0.82
C LYS A 32 17.62 7.86 -0.28
N PRO A 33 18.92 8.16 -0.53
CA PRO A 33 19.69 7.57 -1.63
C PRO A 33 19.75 6.05 -1.64
N GLU A 34 19.61 5.40 -0.48
CA GLU A 34 19.58 3.94 -0.32
C GLU A 34 18.42 3.28 -1.09
N PHE A 35 17.32 3.99 -1.35
CA PHE A 35 16.21 3.48 -2.14
C PHE A 35 16.44 3.59 -3.65
N LYS A 36 17.39 4.40 -4.10
CA LYS A 36 17.58 4.70 -5.52
C LYS A 36 17.94 3.46 -6.33
N THR A 37 18.92 2.66 -5.85
CA THR A 37 19.36 1.45 -6.55
C THR A 37 18.28 0.36 -6.54
N PRO A 38 17.68 -0.01 -5.39
CA PRO A 38 16.58 -0.98 -5.36
C PRO A 38 15.40 -0.57 -6.25
N MET A 39 15.01 0.71 -6.23
CA MET A 39 13.89 1.21 -7.05
C MET A 39 14.19 1.09 -8.55
N ARG A 40 15.35 1.59 -9.00
CA ARG A 40 15.75 1.51 -10.42
C ARG A 40 15.94 0.07 -10.89
N GLY A 41 16.58 -0.75 -10.05
CA GLY A 41 16.77 -2.17 -10.31
C GLY A 41 15.45 -2.91 -10.44
N GLY A 42 14.53 -2.65 -9.54
CA GLY A 42 13.20 -3.26 -9.55
C GLY A 42 12.34 -2.86 -10.74
N LEU A 43 12.33 -1.58 -11.11
CA LEU A 43 11.64 -1.13 -12.33
C LEU A 43 12.24 -1.80 -13.58
N ARG A 44 13.57 -1.90 -13.66
CA ARG A 44 14.23 -2.62 -14.75
C ARG A 44 13.89 -4.11 -14.75
N TRP A 45 13.83 -4.73 -13.57
CA TRP A 45 13.44 -6.13 -13.41
C TRP A 45 12.03 -6.37 -13.96
N LEU A 46 11.06 -5.50 -13.66
CA LEU A 46 9.69 -5.59 -14.21
C LEU A 46 9.69 -5.59 -15.74
N ASP A 47 10.45 -4.70 -16.37
CA ASP A 47 10.53 -4.64 -17.83
C ASP A 47 11.19 -5.91 -18.40
N VAL A 48 12.26 -6.40 -17.78
CA VAL A 48 12.94 -7.63 -18.21
C VAL A 48 12.00 -8.84 -18.11
N GLU A 49 11.31 -9.01 -16.99
CA GLU A 49 10.38 -10.12 -16.80
C GLU A 49 9.16 -10.01 -17.73
N SER A 50 8.66 -8.79 -17.95
CA SER A 50 7.58 -8.50 -18.90
C SER A 50 7.97 -8.85 -20.33
N ASN A 51 9.16 -8.45 -20.75
CA ASN A 51 9.68 -8.78 -22.08
C ASN A 51 9.89 -10.30 -22.25
N LYS A 52 10.39 -10.97 -21.22
CA LYS A 52 10.57 -12.43 -21.23
C LYS A 52 9.25 -13.19 -21.42
N ARG A 53 8.17 -12.74 -20.76
CA ARG A 53 6.86 -13.42 -20.81
C ARG A 53 6.01 -13.00 -22.00
N PHE A 54 6.04 -11.72 -22.36
CA PHE A 54 5.05 -11.13 -23.27
C PHE A 54 5.68 -10.30 -24.41
N SER A 55 7.00 -10.21 -24.52
CA SER A 55 7.73 -9.43 -25.55
C SER A 55 7.34 -7.94 -25.56
N LYS A 56 7.01 -7.37 -24.37
CA LYS A 56 6.61 -5.97 -24.17
C LYS A 56 7.14 -5.45 -22.85
N ASN A 57 7.31 -4.14 -22.71
CA ASN A 57 7.61 -3.51 -21.42
C ASN A 57 6.38 -3.58 -20.49
N PHE A 58 6.60 -3.49 -19.19
CA PHE A 58 5.52 -3.58 -18.20
C PHE A 58 4.41 -2.55 -18.42
N THR A 59 4.77 -1.33 -18.87
CA THR A 59 3.83 -0.26 -19.19
C THR A 59 2.91 -0.58 -20.36
N ASP A 60 3.35 -1.43 -21.29
CA ASP A 60 2.64 -1.77 -22.53
C ASP A 60 1.80 -3.05 -22.40
N LEU A 61 1.85 -3.71 -21.23
CA LEU A 61 1.07 -4.91 -20.95
C LEU A 61 -0.42 -4.59 -20.73
N THR A 62 -1.27 -5.55 -20.99
CA THR A 62 -2.67 -5.49 -20.57
C THR A 62 -2.78 -5.58 -19.03
N PRO A 63 -3.88 -5.10 -18.43
CA PRO A 63 -4.09 -5.24 -16.99
C PRO A 63 -3.95 -6.68 -16.48
N ALA A 64 -4.50 -7.66 -17.18
CA ALA A 64 -4.39 -9.08 -16.84
C ALA A 64 -2.94 -9.59 -16.86
N GLN A 65 -2.15 -9.19 -17.84
CA GLN A 65 -0.73 -9.55 -17.93
C GLN A 65 0.09 -8.94 -16.81
N ARG A 66 -0.20 -7.69 -16.41
CA ARG A 66 0.45 -7.04 -15.26
C ARG A 66 0.14 -7.78 -13.96
N ILE A 67 -1.12 -8.12 -13.72
CA ILE A 67 -1.54 -8.88 -12.53
C ILE A 67 -0.85 -10.23 -12.50
N ASN A 68 -0.73 -10.93 -13.62
CA ASN A 68 -0.01 -12.21 -13.69
C ASN A 68 1.43 -12.13 -13.18
N ILE A 69 2.18 -11.05 -13.54
CA ILE A 69 3.54 -10.84 -13.02
C ILE A 69 3.51 -10.47 -11.54
N VAL A 70 2.58 -9.59 -11.15
CA VAL A 70 2.50 -9.08 -9.78
C VAL A 70 2.11 -10.18 -8.80
N ASP A 71 1.18 -11.06 -9.15
CA ASP A 71 0.76 -12.18 -8.29
C ASP A 71 1.91 -13.11 -7.93
N ASP A 72 2.84 -13.34 -8.85
CA ASP A 72 4.00 -14.21 -8.61
C ASP A 72 5.00 -13.63 -7.59
N ILE A 73 4.98 -12.32 -7.36
CA ILE A 73 5.93 -11.60 -6.49
C ILE A 73 5.29 -10.91 -5.28
N ALA A 74 3.96 -10.95 -5.19
CA ALA A 74 3.22 -10.20 -4.17
C ALA A 74 3.25 -10.85 -2.78
N TYR A 75 3.52 -12.16 -2.70
CA TYR A 75 3.36 -12.92 -1.47
C TYR A 75 4.69 -13.49 -0.98
N PRO A 76 5.38 -12.83 -0.02
CA PRO A 76 6.62 -13.32 0.58
C PRO A 76 6.47 -14.75 1.09
N GLY A 77 7.45 -15.59 0.81
CA GLY A 77 7.45 -16.99 1.19
C GLY A 77 6.69 -17.93 0.25
N LYS A 78 5.91 -17.40 -0.71
CA LYS A 78 5.29 -18.19 -1.80
C LYS A 78 5.99 -17.94 -3.14
N THR A 79 6.76 -16.89 -3.25
CA THR A 79 7.50 -16.51 -4.45
C THR A 79 8.60 -17.54 -4.76
N PRO A 80 8.69 -18.06 -5.98
CA PRO A 80 9.81 -18.89 -6.40
C PRO A 80 11.15 -18.18 -6.24
N LYS A 81 12.20 -18.89 -5.83
CA LYS A 81 13.53 -18.30 -5.56
C LYS A 81 14.10 -17.48 -6.73
N TYR A 82 13.83 -17.87 -7.97
CA TYR A 82 14.32 -17.15 -9.15
C TYR A 82 13.61 -15.81 -9.39
N LEU A 83 12.49 -15.52 -8.70
CA LEU A 83 11.77 -14.25 -8.70
C LEU A 83 12.03 -13.40 -7.44
N SER A 84 12.93 -13.83 -6.55
CA SER A 84 13.18 -13.15 -5.25
C SER A 84 13.53 -11.66 -5.37
N GLN A 85 14.19 -11.25 -6.47
CA GLN A 85 14.47 -9.83 -6.73
C GLN A 85 13.17 -9.04 -6.98
N GLY A 86 12.22 -9.63 -7.72
CA GLY A 86 10.90 -9.06 -7.93
C GLY A 86 10.10 -8.95 -6.63
N GLU A 87 10.13 -9.99 -5.77
CA GLU A 87 9.49 -9.97 -4.45
C GLU A 87 10.05 -8.85 -3.57
N SER A 88 11.38 -8.73 -3.50
CA SER A 88 12.03 -7.67 -2.72
C SER A 88 11.65 -6.27 -3.22
N PHE A 89 11.61 -6.08 -4.54
CA PHE A 89 11.17 -4.83 -5.15
C PHE A 89 9.69 -4.55 -4.88
N PHE A 90 8.82 -5.56 -5.05
CA PHE A 90 7.39 -5.38 -4.79
C PHE A 90 7.12 -5.02 -3.34
N THR A 91 7.83 -5.65 -2.40
CA THR A 91 7.75 -5.31 -0.97
C THR A 91 8.12 -3.86 -0.72
N LEU A 92 9.20 -3.35 -1.34
CA LEU A 92 9.57 -1.93 -1.25
C LEU A 92 8.46 -1.03 -1.82
N MET A 93 7.97 -1.33 -3.02
CA MET A 93 6.90 -0.57 -3.67
C MET A 93 5.61 -0.56 -2.84
N ARG A 94 5.21 -1.71 -2.31
CA ARG A 94 4.03 -1.83 -1.44
C ARG A 94 4.17 -0.96 -0.19
N ASN A 95 5.32 -1.01 0.47
CA ASN A 95 5.54 -0.24 1.69
C ASN A 95 5.53 1.27 1.41
N LEU A 96 6.20 1.73 0.35
CA LEU A 96 6.19 3.14 -0.03
C LEU A 96 4.80 3.59 -0.51
N THR A 97 4.08 2.76 -1.25
CA THR A 97 2.72 3.06 -1.70
C THR A 97 1.77 3.18 -0.51
N ALA A 98 1.80 2.23 0.42
CA ALA A 98 0.98 2.28 1.63
C ALA A 98 1.32 3.50 2.50
N THR A 99 2.61 3.78 2.72
CA THR A 99 3.05 4.96 3.47
C THR A 99 2.53 6.25 2.82
N GLY A 100 2.75 6.43 1.53
CA GLY A 100 2.30 7.63 0.82
C GLY A 100 0.78 7.77 0.78
N PHE A 101 0.05 6.67 0.61
CA PHE A 101 -1.40 6.68 0.57
C PHE A 101 -2.00 7.03 1.95
N TYR A 102 -1.67 6.28 2.99
CA TYR A 102 -2.28 6.44 4.32
C TYR A 102 -1.78 7.67 5.10
N THR A 103 -0.78 8.38 4.59
CA THR A 103 -0.39 9.72 5.07
C THR A 103 -0.96 10.85 4.21
N SER A 104 -1.65 10.55 3.12
CA SER A 104 -2.33 11.53 2.28
C SER A 104 -3.71 11.89 2.84
N LYS A 105 -4.26 13.04 2.38
CA LYS A 105 -5.62 13.45 2.74
C LYS A 105 -6.66 12.40 2.36
N ILE A 106 -6.51 11.76 1.20
CA ILE A 106 -7.41 10.71 0.70
C ILE A 106 -7.33 9.47 1.60
N GLY A 107 -6.12 9.00 1.90
CA GLY A 107 -5.94 7.81 2.72
C GLY A 107 -6.33 8.00 4.19
N ILE A 108 -6.09 9.19 4.77
CA ILE A 108 -6.58 9.52 6.11
C ILE A 108 -8.11 9.51 6.16
N ALA A 109 -8.76 10.06 5.13
CA ALA A 109 -10.22 10.02 5.02
C ALA A 109 -10.76 8.60 4.79
N ASP A 110 -10.04 7.78 4.02
CA ASP A 110 -10.38 6.37 3.79
C ASP A 110 -10.38 5.55 5.08
N LEU A 111 -9.41 5.79 5.98
CA LEU A 111 -9.35 5.17 7.29
C LEU A 111 -10.40 5.71 8.28
N ASP A 112 -11.15 6.76 7.93
CA ASP A 112 -12.01 7.52 8.87
C ASP A 112 -11.23 7.98 10.12
N TYR A 113 -9.94 8.24 9.96
CA TYR A 113 -9.06 8.64 11.06
C TYR A 113 -9.27 10.11 11.41
N LYS A 114 -9.84 10.35 12.60
CA LYS A 114 -10.14 11.70 13.11
C LYS A 114 -9.07 12.24 14.05
N GLY A 115 -8.05 11.44 14.37
CA GLY A 115 -7.06 11.79 15.38
C GLY A 115 -7.65 11.84 16.79
N ASN A 116 -6.93 12.51 17.69
CA ASN A 116 -7.44 12.76 19.03
C ASN A 116 -8.44 13.92 18.98
N THR A 117 -9.72 13.61 19.22
CA THR A 117 -10.76 14.63 19.38
C THR A 117 -10.99 14.90 20.88
N PRO A 118 -11.12 16.16 21.30
CA PRO A 118 -11.52 16.46 22.66
C PRO A 118 -12.87 15.78 22.96
N ASN A 119 -12.91 14.96 23.99
CA ASN A 119 -14.14 14.38 24.50
C ASN A 119 -14.19 14.52 26.02
N GLN A 120 -15.36 14.52 26.57
CA GLN A 120 -15.58 14.40 28.00
C GLN A 120 -15.81 12.92 28.31
N TRP A 121 -14.96 12.36 29.16
CA TRP A 121 -15.15 10.98 29.62
C TRP A 121 -16.37 10.92 30.54
N ALA A 122 -17.42 10.26 30.08
CA ALA A 122 -18.66 10.09 30.85
C ALA A 122 -18.72 8.78 31.66
N GLY A 123 -17.59 8.05 31.73
CA GLY A 123 -17.52 6.74 32.36
C GLY A 123 -17.86 5.60 31.41
N VAL A 124 -17.94 4.40 31.95
CA VAL A 124 -18.40 3.21 31.23
C VAL A 124 -19.91 3.30 31.04
N PRO A 125 -20.46 3.03 29.84
CA PRO A 125 -21.90 3.05 29.63
C PRO A 125 -22.66 2.10 30.59
N ASP A 126 -23.80 2.52 31.11
CA ASP A 126 -24.61 1.77 32.08
C ASP A 126 -24.97 0.37 31.58
N GLU A 127 -25.19 0.21 30.28
CA GLU A 127 -25.48 -1.08 29.65
C GLU A 127 -24.33 -2.08 29.81
N VAL A 128 -23.09 -1.59 29.75
CA VAL A 128 -21.89 -2.40 29.95
C VAL A 128 -21.72 -2.72 31.46
N LEU A 129 -21.94 -1.75 32.34
CA LEU A 129 -21.89 -1.98 33.79
C LEU A 129 -22.89 -3.04 34.22
N LYS A 130 -24.12 -3.00 33.72
CA LYS A 130 -25.17 -3.99 34.02
C LYS A 130 -24.79 -5.42 33.61
N GLN A 131 -24.04 -5.60 32.52
CA GLN A 131 -23.55 -6.92 32.12
C GLN A 131 -22.63 -7.56 33.18
N TYR A 132 -21.96 -6.74 33.94
CA TYR A 132 -21.02 -7.16 35.00
C TYR A 132 -21.59 -6.98 36.42
N SER A 133 -22.90 -6.66 36.51
CA SER A 133 -23.56 -6.40 37.81
C SER A 133 -22.90 -5.26 38.60
N LEU A 134 -22.44 -4.21 37.88
CA LEU A 134 -21.81 -3.02 38.45
C LEU A 134 -22.72 -1.80 38.25
N SER A 135 -22.53 -0.78 39.10
CA SER A 135 -23.11 0.55 38.93
C SER A 135 -22.16 1.62 39.51
N TYR A 136 -22.32 2.87 39.07
CA TYR A 136 -21.55 3.98 39.67
C TYR A 136 -22.11 4.45 41.03
N ASP A 137 -23.35 4.06 41.34
CA ASP A 137 -24.08 4.48 42.55
C ASP A 137 -24.01 3.46 43.69
N ALA A 138 -23.02 2.55 43.65
CA ALA A 138 -22.86 1.50 44.65
C ALA A 138 -21.87 1.87 45.76
#